data_c50d0b1888db005907badb7011288090
#
_entry.id   c50d0b1888db005907badb7011288090
#
_cell.length_a   1.000
_cell.length_b   1.000
_cell.length_c   1.000
_cell.angle_alpha   90.00
_cell.angle_beta   90.00
_cell.angle_gamma   90.00
#
_symmetry.space_group_name_H-M   'P 1'
#
loop_
_entity.id
_entity.type
_entity.pdbx_description
1 polymer ?
#
loop_
_entity_poly.entity_id
_entity_poly.type
_entity_poly.pdbx_seq_one_letter_code
_entity_poly.pdbx_strand_id
1 'polypeptide(L)'
;GQDMVKSGRVAAGLLAPYAEGGEILVVTGNREFAAHDLRVRGFLDRLHEIYGDTVAVNVIESVEKYDLTYDGVMAHTKTHPRLRGIYMANESVRGCMDALERAKPARRVHVVCHDLTPYARKYLEEGRLDFIIDQDFSTQTTRAIEVLAHTLRTGETPRQNIEYIHTSI
;
A
#
# COMPACT_ATOMS: atom_id res chain seq x y z
N GLY A 1 9.38 4.02 13.33
CA GLY A 1 8.90 3.39 12.08
C GLY A 1 7.67 4.09 11.51
N GLN A 2 7.11 3.57 10.43
CA GLN A 2 5.86 4.06 9.86
C GLN A 2 4.65 3.58 10.68
N ASP A 3 3.63 4.42 10.83
CA ASP A 3 2.32 4.01 11.32
C ASP A 3 1.57 3.26 10.19
N MET A 4 1.54 1.94 10.28
CA MET A 4 0.99 1.08 9.23
C MET A 4 -0.52 1.24 9.08
N VAL A 5 -1.27 1.44 10.17
CA VAL A 5 -2.71 1.71 10.10
C VAL A 5 -2.96 3.04 9.39
N LYS A 6 -2.24 4.10 9.79
CA LYS A 6 -2.36 5.42 9.18
C LYS A 6 -1.99 5.38 7.70
N SER A 7 -0.94 4.65 7.31
CA SER A 7 -0.56 4.54 5.90
C SER A 7 -1.62 3.82 5.05
N GLY A 8 -2.27 2.78 5.59
CA GLY A 8 -3.44 2.15 4.95
C GLY A 8 -4.61 3.12 4.79
N ARG A 9 -4.91 3.92 5.83
CA ARG A 9 -5.95 4.96 5.77
C ARG A 9 -5.65 6.03 4.71
N VAL A 10 -4.38 6.42 4.57
CA VAL A 10 -3.95 7.35 3.51
C VAL A 10 -4.20 6.73 2.13
N ALA A 11 -3.82 5.47 1.91
CA ALA A 11 -4.08 4.77 0.65
C ALA A 11 -5.57 4.75 0.28
N ALA A 12 -6.44 4.48 1.26
CA ALA A 12 -7.89 4.53 1.05
C ALA A 12 -8.36 5.94 0.67
N GLY A 13 -7.86 6.98 1.34
CA GLY A 13 -8.18 8.37 1.00
C GLY A 13 -7.77 8.75 -0.42
N LEU A 14 -6.61 8.27 -0.88
CA LEU A 14 -6.12 8.52 -2.24
C LEU A 14 -6.95 7.79 -3.31
N LEU A 15 -7.44 6.57 -3.03
CA LEU A 15 -8.28 5.81 -3.96
C LEU A 15 -9.77 6.18 -3.88
N ALA A 16 -10.23 6.74 -2.77
CA ALA A 16 -11.64 7.07 -2.58
C ALA A 16 -12.26 7.86 -3.75
N PRO A 17 -11.64 8.92 -4.31
CA PRO A 17 -12.26 9.68 -5.41
C PRO A 17 -12.57 8.84 -6.66
N TYR A 18 -11.95 7.68 -6.81
CA TYR A 18 -12.09 6.80 -7.97
C TYR A 18 -12.97 5.57 -7.69
N ALA A 19 -13.30 5.31 -6.42
CA ALA A 19 -13.96 4.08 -5.97
C ALA A 19 -15.47 4.06 -6.22
N GLU A 20 -16.11 5.22 -6.36
CA GLU A 20 -17.57 5.33 -6.45
C GLU A 20 -18.14 4.51 -7.62
N GLY A 21 -19.14 3.69 -7.31
CA GLY A 21 -19.79 2.80 -8.28
C GLY A 21 -18.94 1.67 -8.82
N GLY A 22 -17.78 1.42 -8.20
CA GLY A 22 -16.81 0.42 -8.61
C GLY A 22 -16.41 -0.56 -7.52
N GLU A 23 -15.30 -1.19 -7.72
CA GLU A 23 -14.70 -2.19 -6.84
C GLU A 23 -13.22 -1.87 -6.64
N ILE A 24 -12.68 -2.20 -5.47
CA ILE A 24 -11.25 -2.06 -5.14
C ILE A 24 -10.66 -3.44 -4.89
N LEU A 25 -9.46 -3.66 -5.42
CA LEU A 25 -8.63 -4.80 -5.08
C LEU A 25 -7.51 -4.35 -4.14
N VAL A 26 -7.33 -5.05 -3.04
CA VAL A 26 -6.15 -4.92 -2.18
C VAL A 26 -5.25 -6.11 -2.43
N VAL A 27 -4.00 -5.84 -2.77
CA VAL A 27 -2.96 -6.87 -2.91
C VAL A 27 -1.98 -6.70 -1.76
N THR A 28 -1.85 -7.73 -0.94
CA THR A 28 -0.97 -7.72 0.23
C THR A 28 0.05 -8.84 0.18
N GLY A 29 1.08 -8.78 1.01
CA GLY A 29 2.06 -9.85 1.15
C GLY A 29 1.47 -11.06 1.86
N ASN A 30 1.83 -11.23 3.13
CA ASN A 30 1.23 -12.22 4.02
C ASN A 30 0.66 -11.50 5.25
N ARG A 31 -0.62 -11.68 5.53
CA ARG A 31 -1.32 -11.05 6.66
C ARG A 31 -0.93 -11.60 8.05
N GLU A 32 -0.17 -12.67 8.10
CA GLU A 32 0.49 -13.10 9.35
C GLU A 32 1.53 -12.07 9.82
N PHE A 33 2.10 -11.27 8.92
CA PHE A 33 2.97 -10.15 9.27
C PHE A 33 2.14 -8.92 9.65
N ALA A 34 2.35 -8.45 10.89
CA ALA A 34 1.59 -7.33 11.46
C ALA A 34 1.56 -6.09 10.56
N ALA A 35 2.68 -5.77 9.88
CA ALA A 35 2.76 -4.60 9.00
C ALA A 35 1.76 -4.69 7.84
N HIS A 36 1.64 -5.85 7.20
CA HIS A 36 0.71 -6.07 6.10
C HIS A 36 -0.75 -6.03 6.58
N ASP A 37 -1.05 -6.75 7.67
CA ASP A 37 -2.41 -6.78 8.21
C ASP A 37 -2.87 -5.40 8.69
N LEU A 38 -2.03 -4.64 9.38
CA LEU A 38 -2.34 -3.30 9.85
C LEU A 38 -2.61 -2.32 8.70
N ARG A 39 -1.85 -2.38 7.61
CA ARG A 39 -2.10 -1.60 6.40
C ARG A 39 -3.46 -1.94 5.79
N VAL A 40 -3.76 -3.23 5.64
CA VAL A 40 -5.05 -3.70 5.09
C VAL A 40 -6.21 -3.25 5.98
N ARG A 41 -6.12 -3.42 7.31
CA ARG A 41 -7.16 -2.95 8.25
C ARG A 41 -7.39 -1.44 8.12
N GLY A 42 -6.32 -0.65 8.19
CA GLY A 42 -6.43 0.82 8.05
C GLY A 42 -7.10 1.24 6.75
N PHE A 43 -6.81 0.54 5.65
CA PHE A 43 -7.45 0.76 4.35
C PHE A 43 -8.95 0.44 4.39
N LEU A 44 -9.31 -0.75 4.85
CA LEU A 44 -10.69 -1.21 4.91
C LEU A 44 -11.54 -0.32 5.82
N ASP A 45 -11.05 -0.03 7.03
CA ASP A 45 -11.74 0.84 7.99
C ASP A 45 -12.02 2.23 7.38
N ARG A 46 -11.01 2.83 6.72
CA ARG A 46 -11.18 4.16 6.14
C ARG A 46 -12.12 4.15 4.95
N LEU A 47 -12.06 3.16 4.09
CA LEU A 47 -12.96 3.07 2.94
C LEU A 47 -14.42 2.84 3.40
N HIS A 48 -14.62 2.02 4.43
CA HIS A 48 -15.92 1.82 5.06
C HIS A 48 -16.46 3.10 5.71
N GLU A 49 -15.61 3.91 6.38
CA GLU A 49 -16.01 5.23 6.91
C GLU A 49 -16.54 6.16 5.81
N ILE A 50 -15.97 6.08 4.60
CA ILE A 50 -16.34 6.98 3.48
C ILE A 50 -17.58 6.48 2.76
N TYR A 51 -17.67 5.18 2.49
CA TYR A 51 -18.66 4.59 1.58
C TYR A 51 -19.61 3.58 2.22
N GLY A 52 -19.40 3.20 3.50
CA GLY A 52 -20.11 2.06 4.08
C GLY A 52 -19.83 0.80 3.23
N ASP A 53 -20.90 0.06 2.95
CA ASP A 53 -20.83 -1.19 2.17
C ASP A 53 -21.11 -0.98 0.65
N THR A 54 -21.12 0.27 0.17
CA THR A 54 -21.47 0.57 -1.23
C THR A 54 -20.33 0.35 -2.21
N VAL A 55 -19.08 0.25 -1.73
CA VAL A 55 -17.89 -0.09 -2.50
C VAL A 55 -17.38 -1.46 -2.09
N ALA A 56 -17.40 -2.42 -3.01
CA ALA A 56 -16.87 -3.74 -2.76
C ALA A 56 -15.34 -3.73 -2.72
N VAL A 57 -14.76 -4.39 -1.72
CA VAL A 57 -13.32 -4.54 -1.59
C VAL A 57 -12.96 -6.04 -1.53
N ASN A 58 -12.09 -6.45 -2.42
CA ASN A 58 -11.52 -7.79 -2.42
C ASN A 58 -10.06 -7.72 -1.96
N VAL A 59 -9.60 -8.72 -1.22
CA VAL A 59 -8.21 -8.79 -0.73
C VAL A 59 -7.60 -10.09 -1.23
N ILE A 60 -6.42 -10.00 -1.83
CA ILE A 60 -5.62 -11.17 -2.23
C ILE A 60 -4.24 -11.11 -1.60
N GLU A 61 -3.69 -12.27 -1.27
CA GLU A 61 -2.32 -12.40 -0.76
C GLU A 61 -1.41 -12.91 -1.87
N SER A 62 -0.30 -12.20 -2.11
CA SER A 62 0.66 -12.54 -3.16
C SER A 62 2.04 -12.96 -2.63
N VAL A 63 2.21 -12.95 -1.30
CA VAL A 63 3.47 -13.30 -0.61
C VAL A 63 4.68 -12.58 -1.23
N GLU A 64 4.46 -11.35 -1.71
CA GLU A 64 5.43 -10.49 -2.39
C GLU A 64 6.08 -11.08 -3.64
N LYS A 65 5.45 -12.12 -4.21
CA LYS A 65 5.94 -12.75 -5.44
C LYS A 65 5.31 -12.13 -6.67
N TYR A 66 6.16 -11.85 -7.65
CA TYR A 66 5.75 -11.30 -8.94
C TYR A 66 4.65 -12.13 -9.60
N ASP A 67 4.87 -13.44 -9.74
CA ASP A 67 3.94 -14.33 -10.45
C ASP A 67 2.58 -14.39 -9.77
N LEU A 68 2.55 -14.51 -8.43
CA LEU A 68 1.29 -14.55 -7.68
C LEU A 68 0.53 -13.23 -7.77
N THR A 69 1.25 -12.10 -7.76
CA THR A 69 0.65 -10.78 -7.97
C THR A 69 0.10 -10.66 -9.38
N TYR A 70 0.89 -11.01 -10.39
CA TYR A 70 0.48 -10.96 -11.80
C TYR A 70 -0.76 -11.80 -12.05
N ASP A 71 -0.74 -13.06 -11.65
CA ASP A 71 -1.86 -13.99 -11.88
C ASP A 71 -3.12 -13.56 -11.11
N GLY A 72 -2.97 -13.14 -9.84
CA GLY A 72 -4.07 -12.67 -9.01
C GLY A 72 -4.73 -11.41 -9.57
N VAL A 73 -3.96 -10.40 -9.97
CA VAL A 73 -4.48 -9.17 -10.58
C VAL A 73 -5.11 -9.46 -11.94
N MET A 74 -4.48 -10.31 -12.76
CA MET A 74 -5.00 -10.73 -14.06
C MET A 74 -6.35 -11.44 -13.92
N ALA A 75 -6.46 -12.42 -13.03
CA ALA A 75 -7.69 -13.15 -12.78
C ALA A 75 -8.80 -12.21 -12.27
N HIS A 76 -8.46 -11.34 -11.31
CA HIS A 76 -9.40 -10.39 -10.75
C HIS A 76 -9.93 -9.40 -11.79
N THR A 77 -9.03 -8.81 -12.59
CA THR A 77 -9.42 -7.85 -13.65
C THR A 77 -10.37 -8.46 -14.68
N LYS A 78 -10.23 -9.75 -15.01
CA LYS A 78 -11.10 -10.46 -15.95
C LYS A 78 -12.50 -10.71 -15.39
N THR A 79 -12.61 -10.97 -14.09
CA THR A 79 -13.88 -11.35 -13.44
C THR A 79 -14.62 -10.17 -12.82
N HIS A 80 -13.95 -9.03 -12.64
CA HIS A 80 -14.49 -7.83 -11.99
C HIS A 80 -14.43 -6.59 -12.92
N PRO A 81 -15.35 -6.48 -13.86
CA PRO A 81 -15.33 -5.40 -14.88
C PRO A 81 -15.56 -4.00 -14.27
N ARG A 82 -15.99 -3.93 -13.01
CA ARG A 82 -16.15 -2.69 -12.25
C ARG A 82 -14.93 -2.31 -11.42
N LEU A 83 -13.80 -3.01 -11.56
CA LEU A 83 -12.56 -2.67 -10.88
C LEU A 83 -12.14 -1.23 -11.22
N ARG A 84 -11.95 -0.40 -10.19
CA ARG A 84 -11.59 1.02 -10.31
C ARG A 84 -10.25 1.35 -9.69
N GLY A 85 -9.87 0.62 -8.67
CA GLY A 85 -8.63 0.87 -7.94
C GLY A 85 -7.96 -0.40 -7.46
N ILE A 86 -6.65 -0.33 -7.35
CA ILE A 86 -5.83 -1.36 -6.72
C ILE A 86 -4.94 -0.71 -5.67
N TYR A 87 -5.00 -1.23 -4.46
CA TYR A 87 -4.07 -0.89 -3.40
C TYR A 87 -3.04 -2.00 -3.25
N MET A 88 -1.79 -1.68 -3.61
CA MET A 88 -0.64 -2.54 -3.40
C MET A 88 -0.09 -2.27 -2.00
N ALA A 89 -0.53 -3.07 -1.02
CA ALA A 89 -0.07 -2.95 0.37
C ALA A 89 1.32 -3.59 0.61
N ASN A 90 1.99 -4.00 -0.47
CA ASN A 90 3.30 -4.64 -0.52
C ASN A 90 4.15 -4.12 -1.69
N GLU A 91 5.36 -4.69 -1.89
CA GLU A 91 6.33 -4.23 -2.89
C GLU A 91 6.13 -4.79 -4.31
N SER A 92 5.25 -5.77 -4.53
CA SER A 92 5.17 -6.46 -5.83
C SER A 92 4.43 -5.67 -6.92
N VAL A 93 4.61 -4.35 -6.96
CA VAL A 93 3.95 -3.42 -7.91
C VAL A 93 4.18 -3.80 -9.37
N ARG A 94 5.35 -4.37 -9.70
CA ARG A 94 5.67 -4.78 -11.07
C ARG A 94 4.68 -5.81 -11.60
N GLY A 95 4.37 -6.86 -10.83
CA GLY A 95 3.40 -7.88 -11.22
C GLY A 95 2.01 -7.29 -11.47
N CYS A 96 1.59 -6.32 -10.64
CA CYS A 96 0.34 -5.60 -10.81
C CYS A 96 0.31 -4.80 -12.13
N MET A 97 1.34 -4.00 -12.39
CA MET A 97 1.38 -3.13 -13.56
C MET A 97 1.46 -3.93 -14.87
N ASP A 98 2.24 -5.00 -14.90
CA ASP A 98 2.36 -5.89 -16.06
C ASP A 98 1.03 -6.64 -16.31
N ALA A 99 0.31 -7.05 -15.25
CA ALA A 99 -1.02 -7.65 -15.38
C ALA A 99 -2.05 -6.68 -15.95
N LEU A 100 -2.10 -5.43 -15.48
CA LEU A 100 -3.01 -4.40 -16.01
C LEU A 100 -2.69 -4.06 -17.47
N GLU A 101 -1.42 -3.95 -17.82
CA GLU A 101 -1.00 -3.72 -19.21
C GLU A 101 -1.46 -4.86 -20.13
N ARG A 102 -1.38 -6.08 -19.68
CA ARG A 102 -1.82 -7.26 -20.45
C ARG A 102 -3.33 -7.42 -20.50
N ALA A 103 -4.02 -7.16 -19.39
CA ALA A 103 -5.47 -7.31 -19.27
C ALA A 103 -6.23 -6.23 -20.05
N LYS A 104 -5.66 -5.03 -20.17
CA LYS A 104 -6.26 -3.87 -20.85
C LYS A 104 -7.71 -3.62 -20.42
N PRO A 105 -7.96 -3.35 -19.14
CA PRO A 105 -9.32 -3.11 -18.66
C PRO A 105 -9.98 -1.98 -19.43
N ALA A 106 -11.30 -2.09 -19.68
CA ALA A 106 -12.06 -1.13 -20.46
C ALA A 106 -12.07 0.30 -19.87
N ARG A 107 -11.78 0.41 -18.59
CA ARG A 107 -11.65 1.68 -17.86
C ARG A 107 -10.33 1.72 -17.11
N ARG A 108 -9.79 2.93 -16.90
CA ARG A 108 -8.58 3.11 -16.10
C ARG A 108 -8.80 2.54 -14.69
N VAL A 109 -7.84 1.78 -14.24
CA VAL A 109 -7.72 1.30 -12.86
C VAL A 109 -6.63 2.12 -12.19
N HIS A 110 -6.99 2.82 -11.11
CA HIS A 110 -6.05 3.66 -10.37
C HIS A 110 -5.26 2.81 -9.37
N VAL A 111 -3.96 3.05 -9.28
CA VAL A 111 -3.08 2.23 -8.45
C VAL A 111 -2.33 3.07 -7.44
N VAL A 112 -2.38 2.64 -6.19
CA VAL A 112 -1.57 3.17 -5.08
C VAL A 112 -0.66 2.05 -4.58
N CYS A 113 0.62 2.33 -4.40
CA CYS A 113 1.55 1.36 -3.82
C CYS A 113 2.34 1.94 -2.65
N HIS A 114 3.09 1.08 -1.97
CA HIS A 114 4.10 1.46 -1.01
C HIS A 114 5.49 1.42 -1.63
N ASP A 115 6.38 2.23 -1.03
CA ASP A 115 7.83 2.24 -1.24
C ASP A 115 8.27 2.72 -2.64
N LEU A 116 9.12 3.75 -2.64
CA LEU A 116 9.65 4.36 -3.85
C LEU A 116 10.76 3.50 -4.47
N THR A 117 10.39 2.29 -4.91
CA THR A 117 11.31 1.41 -5.64
C THR A 117 11.62 1.95 -7.04
N PRO A 118 12.70 1.50 -7.72
CA PRO A 118 12.98 1.90 -9.09
C PRO A 118 11.82 1.62 -10.06
N TYR A 119 11.11 0.52 -9.90
CA TYR A 119 9.92 0.21 -10.71
C TYR A 119 8.75 1.12 -10.40
N ALA A 120 8.45 1.36 -9.11
CA ALA A 120 7.37 2.26 -8.70
C ALA A 120 7.60 3.68 -9.25
N ARG A 121 8.84 4.20 -9.10
CA ARG A 121 9.25 5.50 -9.67
C ARG A 121 9.01 5.56 -11.18
N LYS A 122 9.48 4.56 -11.92
CA LYS A 122 9.31 4.49 -13.36
C LYS A 122 7.83 4.54 -13.75
N TYR A 123 6.98 3.72 -13.11
CA TYR A 123 5.55 3.70 -13.43
C TYR A 123 4.82 4.99 -13.05
N LEU A 124 5.25 5.67 -11.99
CA LEU A 124 4.74 6.99 -11.61
C LEU A 124 5.10 8.04 -12.67
N GLU A 125 6.36 8.09 -13.10
CA GLU A 125 6.84 9.02 -14.14
C GLU A 125 6.17 8.77 -15.50
N GLU A 126 5.84 7.52 -15.82
CA GLU A 126 5.07 7.13 -17.01
C GLU A 126 3.55 7.42 -16.86
N GLY A 127 3.07 7.89 -15.71
CA GLY A 127 1.64 8.13 -15.44
C GLY A 127 0.79 6.87 -15.39
N ARG A 128 1.40 5.71 -15.19
CA ARG A 128 0.75 4.39 -15.08
C ARG A 128 0.37 4.06 -13.64
N LEU A 129 1.17 4.49 -12.67
CA LEU A 129 0.92 4.44 -11.24
C LEU A 129 0.45 5.83 -10.79
N ASP A 130 -0.54 5.91 -9.92
CA ASP A 130 -1.11 7.19 -9.52
C ASP A 130 -0.44 7.77 -8.27
N PHE A 131 -0.15 6.95 -7.27
CA PHE A 131 0.46 7.41 -6.01
C PHE A 131 1.41 6.37 -5.42
N ILE A 132 2.44 6.88 -4.75
CA ILE A 132 3.37 6.08 -3.94
C ILE A 132 3.33 6.62 -2.52
N ILE A 133 3.15 5.74 -1.54
CA ILE A 133 3.27 6.05 -0.12
C ILE A 133 4.65 5.60 0.33
N ASP A 134 5.56 6.55 0.48
CA ASP A 134 6.96 6.24 0.79
C ASP A 134 7.24 6.17 2.29
N GLN A 135 8.18 5.33 2.64
CA GLN A 135 8.75 5.24 3.98
C GLN A 135 10.09 5.97 3.98
N ASP A 136 10.23 7.01 4.79
CA ASP A 136 11.51 7.69 4.95
C ASP A 136 12.48 6.83 5.79
N PHE A 137 13.06 5.81 5.14
CA PHE A 137 14.03 4.91 5.78
C PHE A 137 15.29 5.65 6.27
N SER A 138 15.69 6.74 5.62
CA SER A 138 16.84 7.53 6.04
C SER A 138 16.59 8.17 7.41
N THR A 139 15.46 8.87 7.55
CA THR A 139 15.08 9.46 8.83
C THR A 139 14.82 8.40 9.89
N GLN A 140 14.16 7.29 9.55
CA GLN A 140 13.94 6.18 10.48
C GLN A 140 15.26 5.61 11.02
N THR A 141 16.22 5.35 10.15
CA THR A 141 17.53 4.80 10.53
C THR A 141 18.33 5.79 11.37
N THR A 142 18.40 7.05 10.95
CA THR A 142 19.09 8.10 11.69
C THR A 142 18.53 8.23 13.10
N ARG A 143 17.21 8.30 13.21
CA ARG A 143 16.54 8.44 14.51
C ARG A 143 16.73 7.23 15.42
N ALA A 144 16.70 6.03 14.87
CA ALA A 144 16.98 4.80 15.63
C ALA A 144 18.41 4.81 16.20
N ILE A 145 19.41 5.23 15.41
CA ILE A 145 20.80 5.35 15.85
C ILE A 145 20.95 6.42 16.93
N GLU A 146 20.32 7.59 16.77
CA GLU A 146 20.34 8.67 17.78
C GLU A 146 19.80 8.19 19.11
N VAL A 147 18.64 7.55 19.12
CA VAL A 147 18.00 7.01 20.33
C VAL A 147 18.90 5.97 20.99
N LEU A 148 19.44 5.04 20.22
CA LEU A 148 20.35 4.02 20.74
C LEU A 148 21.63 4.64 21.34
N ALA A 149 22.26 5.58 20.64
CA ALA A 149 23.46 6.26 21.10
C ALA A 149 23.19 7.09 22.37
N HIS A 150 22.04 7.74 22.49
CA HIS A 150 21.63 8.43 23.70
C HIS A 150 21.50 7.47 24.88
N THR A 151 20.74 6.39 24.70
CA THR A 151 20.53 5.37 25.73
C THR A 151 21.85 4.76 26.22
N LEU A 152 22.76 4.43 25.30
CA LEU A 152 24.07 3.86 25.67
C LEU A 152 24.95 4.84 26.45
N ARG A 153 24.86 6.15 26.20
CA ARG A 153 25.65 7.16 26.90
C ARG A 153 25.10 7.55 28.24
N THR A 154 23.78 7.60 28.38
CA THR A 154 23.12 8.16 29.56
C THR A 154 22.49 7.11 30.48
N GLY A 155 22.22 5.90 29.96
CA GLY A 155 21.41 4.89 30.62
C GLY A 155 19.90 5.18 30.58
N GLU A 156 19.50 6.32 30.00
CA GLU A 156 18.08 6.71 29.91
C GLU A 156 17.41 6.02 28.72
N THR A 157 16.33 5.31 28.98
CA THR A 157 15.50 4.68 27.94
C THR A 157 14.42 5.64 27.45
N PRO A 158 14.00 5.55 26.17
CA PRO A 158 12.89 6.35 25.66
C PRO A 158 11.61 6.14 26.49
N ARG A 159 10.86 7.21 26.72
CA ARG A 159 9.58 7.14 27.46
C ARG A 159 8.49 6.35 26.69
N GLN A 160 8.62 6.26 25.36
CA GLN A 160 7.73 5.52 24.48
C GLN A 160 8.53 4.47 23.73
N ASN A 161 7.96 3.27 23.60
CA ASN A 161 8.59 2.16 22.88
C ASN A 161 8.47 2.30 21.35
N ILE A 162 7.65 3.23 20.86
CA ILE A 162 7.37 3.44 19.45
C ILE A 162 7.51 4.94 19.14
N GLU A 163 8.28 5.24 18.11
CA GLU A 163 8.37 6.57 17.51
C GLU A 163 7.94 6.47 16.04
N TYR A 164 6.90 7.21 15.67
CA TYR A 164 6.41 7.26 14.30
C TYR A 164 7.12 8.35 13.50
N ILE A 165 7.58 7.98 12.31
CA ILE A 165 8.16 8.88 11.33
C ILE A 165 7.09 9.24 10.30
N HIS A 166 7.14 10.46 9.79
CA HIS A 166 6.20 10.94 8.79
C HIS A 166 6.23 10.09 7.52
N THR A 167 5.05 9.94 6.92
CA THR A 167 4.84 9.27 5.63
C THR A 167 4.80 10.33 4.55
N SER A 168 5.54 10.14 3.46
CA SER A 168 5.47 10.97 2.25
C SER A 168 4.54 10.34 1.20
N ILE A 169 3.99 11.19 0.33
CA ILE A 169 3.14 10.78 -0.80
C ILE A 169 3.73 11.38 -2.08
#